data_128a06d2c5e134be379e602abbd73103
#
_entry.id   128a06d2c5e134be379e602abbd73103
#
_cell.length_a   1.000
_cell.length_b   1.000
_cell.length_c   1.000
_cell.angle_alpha   90.00
_cell.angle_beta   90.00
_cell.angle_gamma   90.00
#
_symmetry.space_group_name_H-M   'P 1'
#
loop_
_entity.id
_entity.type
_entity.pdbx_description
1 polymer ?
#
loop_
_entity_poly.entity_id
_entity_poly.type
_entity_poly.pdbx_seq_one_letter_code
_entity_poly.pdbx_strand_id
1 'polypeptide(L)'
;MDKVQLTQVGRALAQLGIHHQGAYSPEARGRSERAFGTHQQRLPRELALVGIRDMAQANDYLEQVYRPAYNAEFAVPAAEPGTAFVPYIGPNLADILCEHYERTVGKDNCVSFEALKLQIPADRYRHHYVKAKVRVHRYVDASLAIFHGPRKLADYDARGMLRLDPLQQAA
;
A
#
# COMPACT_ATOMS: atom_id res chain seq x y z
N MET A 1 26.54 12.50 -3.87
CA MET A 1 25.68 11.55 -3.10
C MET A 1 24.59 11.10 -4.01
N ASP A 2 24.71 9.88 -4.51
CA ASP A 2 23.67 9.30 -5.36
C ASP A 2 22.40 9.12 -4.51
N LYS A 3 21.30 9.70 -5.00
CA LYS A 3 19.98 9.50 -4.37
C LYS A 3 19.62 8.03 -4.55
N VAL A 4 19.65 7.26 -3.47
CA VAL A 4 19.15 5.90 -3.47
C VAL A 4 17.66 5.96 -3.87
N GLN A 5 17.35 5.44 -5.05
CA GLN A 5 15.97 5.40 -5.53
C GLN A 5 15.24 4.27 -4.81
N LEU A 6 14.45 4.61 -3.82
CA LEU A 6 13.66 3.64 -3.06
C LEU A 6 12.54 3.05 -3.93
N THR A 7 12.25 1.77 -3.73
CA THR A 7 11.02 1.15 -4.24
C THR A 7 9.78 1.78 -3.59
N GLN A 8 8.58 1.56 -4.12
CA GLN A 8 7.33 2.06 -3.52
C GLN A 8 7.18 1.61 -2.06
N VAL A 9 7.47 0.33 -1.78
CA VAL A 9 7.45 -0.21 -0.42
C VAL A 9 8.53 0.45 0.45
N GLY A 10 9.77 0.55 -0.04
CA GLY A 10 10.85 1.19 0.70
C GLY A 10 10.54 2.64 1.03
N ARG A 11 9.92 3.38 0.12
CA ARG A 11 9.44 4.74 0.35
C ARG A 11 8.39 4.81 1.47
N ALA A 12 7.38 3.94 1.41
CA ALA A 12 6.31 3.90 2.41
C ALA A 12 6.86 3.58 3.80
N LEU A 13 7.73 2.57 3.91
CA LEU A 13 8.39 2.22 5.17
C LEU A 13 9.23 3.36 5.72
N ALA A 14 10.01 4.03 4.86
CA ALA A 14 10.81 5.18 5.27
C ALA A 14 9.96 6.35 5.78
N GLN A 15 8.80 6.62 5.14
CA GLN A 15 7.86 7.65 5.59
C GLN A 15 7.20 7.32 6.94
N LEU A 16 7.04 6.03 7.23
CA LEU A 16 6.49 5.54 8.51
C LEU A 16 7.58 5.40 9.60
N GLY A 17 8.85 5.74 9.30
CA GLY A 17 9.95 5.55 10.23
C GLY A 17 10.30 4.09 10.49
N ILE A 18 9.86 3.17 9.61
CA ILE A 18 10.13 1.74 9.73
C ILE A 18 11.46 1.42 9.04
N HIS A 19 12.39 0.88 9.80
CA HIS A 19 13.67 0.42 9.26
C HIS A 19 13.50 -0.97 8.63
N HIS A 20 13.72 -1.07 7.32
CA HIS A 20 13.68 -2.32 6.57
C HIS A 20 15.04 -3.00 6.61
N GLN A 21 15.12 -4.16 7.25
CA GLN A 21 16.32 -4.99 7.27
C GLN A 21 16.20 -6.11 6.24
N GLY A 22 17.14 -6.13 5.28
CA GLY A 22 17.20 -7.21 4.29
C GLY A 22 17.79 -8.47 4.92
N ALA A 23 17.12 -9.61 4.75
CA ALA A 23 17.64 -10.92 5.15
C ALA A 23 18.33 -11.57 3.94
N TYR A 24 19.65 -11.40 3.85
CA TYR A 24 20.44 -11.85 2.70
C TYR A 24 21.12 -13.20 2.93
N SER A 25 20.98 -13.81 4.11
CA SER A 25 21.58 -15.12 4.39
C SER A 25 20.51 -16.15 4.78
N PRO A 26 20.77 -17.46 4.55
CA PRO A 26 19.88 -18.54 4.96
C PRO A 26 19.60 -18.51 6.48
N GLU A 27 20.59 -18.18 7.30
CA GLU A 27 20.47 -18.13 8.75
C GLU A 27 19.46 -17.08 9.21
N ALA A 28 19.44 -15.92 8.54
CA ALA A 28 18.48 -14.84 8.83
C ALA A 28 17.02 -15.23 8.52
N ARG A 29 16.80 -16.27 7.70
CA ARG A 29 15.48 -16.74 7.25
C ARG A 29 15.10 -18.13 7.77
N GLY A 30 15.98 -18.82 8.47
CA GLY A 30 15.82 -20.23 8.83
C GLY A 30 14.49 -20.56 9.54
N ARG A 31 13.94 -19.65 10.34
CA ARG A 31 12.63 -19.84 10.98
C ARG A 31 11.48 -19.79 9.99
N SER A 32 11.48 -18.79 9.09
CA SER A 32 10.43 -18.65 8.08
C SER A 32 10.48 -19.76 7.04
N GLU A 33 11.66 -20.18 6.60
CA GLU A 33 11.83 -21.29 5.67
C GLU A 33 11.30 -22.60 6.25
N ARG A 34 11.57 -22.87 7.54
CA ARG A 34 11.05 -24.05 8.23
C ARG A 34 9.53 -24.01 8.33
N ALA A 35 8.95 -22.85 8.68
CA ALA A 35 7.51 -22.68 8.73
C ALA A 35 6.87 -22.90 7.34
N PHE A 36 7.43 -22.29 6.29
CA PHE A 36 6.99 -22.49 4.91
C PHE A 36 7.07 -23.95 4.47
N GLY A 37 8.16 -24.66 4.80
CA GLY A 37 8.29 -26.08 4.52
C GLY A 37 7.18 -26.91 5.16
N THR A 38 6.83 -26.60 6.42
CA THR A 38 5.70 -27.24 7.13
C THR A 38 4.37 -26.97 6.42
N HIS A 39 4.09 -25.72 6.07
CA HIS A 39 2.85 -25.35 5.37
C HIS A 39 2.75 -25.99 3.99
N GLN A 40 3.83 -26.02 3.22
CA GLN A 40 3.87 -26.63 1.89
C GLN A 40 3.62 -28.14 1.92
N GLN A 41 4.01 -28.82 2.99
CA GLN A 41 3.78 -30.25 3.15
C GLN A 41 2.39 -30.56 3.70
N ARG A 42 1.87 -29.76 4.60
CA ARG A 42 0.63 -30.01 5.35
C ARG A 42 -0.62 -29.50 4.63
N LEU A 43 -0.65 -28.21 4.26
CA LEU A 43 -1.83 -27.56 3.72
C LEU A 43 -2.41 -28.23 2.46
N PRO A 44 -1.61 -28.62 1.42
CA PRO A 44 -2.17 -29.29 0.26
C PRO A 44 -2.82 -30.64 0.59
N ARG A 45 -2.28 -31.35 1.55
CA ARG A 45 -2.85 -32.65 2.00
C ARG A 45 -4.17 -32.45 2.72
N GLU A 46 -4.26 -31.47 3.59
CA GLU A 46 -5.50 -31.13 4.29
C GLU A 46 -6.60 -30.68 3.33
N LEU A 47 -6.27 -29.80 2.37
CA LEU A 47 -7.21 -29.39 1.33
C LEU A 47 -7.72 -30.57 0.50
N ALA A 48 -6.84 -31.50 0.15
CA ALA A 48 -7.21 -32.71 -0.58
C ALA A 48 -8.15 -33.61 0.24
N LEU A 49 -7.90 -33.76 1.54
CA LEU A 49 -8.75 -34.58 2.44
C LEU A 49 -10.17 -34.02 2.56
N VAL A 50 -10.34 -32.70 2.56
CA VAL A 50 -11.66 -32.06 2.62
C VAL A 50 -12.27 -31.81 1.25
N GLY A 51 -11.59 -32.23 0.16
CA GLY A 51 -12.09 -32.15 -1.21
C GLY A 51 -12.08 -30.74 -1.81
N ILE A 52 -11.38 -29.80 -1.23
CA ILE A 52 -11.27 -28.42 -1.73
C ILE A 52 -10.33 -28.38 -2.94
N ARG A 53 -10.81 -27.78 -4.05
CA ARG A 53 -10.07 -27.71 -5.34
C ARG A 53 -10.03 -26.32 -5.96
N ASP A 54 -10.74 -25.35 -5.41
CA ASP A 54 -10.71 -23.97 -5.89
C ASP A 54 -10.07 -23.03 -4.87
N MET A 55 -9.59 -21.89 -5.36
CA MET A 55 -8.81 -20.95 -4.56
C MET A 55 -9.66 -20.20 -3.52
N ALA A 56 -10.93 -19.92 -3.82
CA ALA A 56 -11.79 -19.20 -2.90
C ALA A 56 -12.06 -20.05 -1.66
N GLN A 57 -12.49 -21.30 -1.85
CA GLN A 57 -12.72 -22.25 -0.77
C GLN A 57 -11.41 -22.56 0.00
N ALA A 58 -10.26 -22.61 -0.69
CA ALA A 58 -8.97 -22.81 -0.03
C ALA A 58 -8.60 -21.63 0.87
N ASN A 59 -8.87 -20.39 0.45
CA ASN A 59 -8.63 -19.22 1.28
C ASN A 59 -9.56 -19.19 2.50
N ASP A 60 -10.84 -19.52 2.33
CA ASP A 60 -11.80 -19.61 3.45
C ASP A 60 -11.37 -20.68 4.45
N TYR A 61 -10.97 -21.87 3.97
CA TYR A 61 -10.45 -22.95 4.81
C TYR A 61 -9.17 -22.51 5.56
N LEU A 62 -8.27 -21.84 4.87
CA LEU A 62 -7.02 -21.35 5.46
C LEU A 62 -7.29 -20.36 6.60
N GLU A 63 -8.25 -19.46 6.42
CA GLU A 63 -8.59 -18.46 7.43
C GLU A 63 -9.38 -19.01 8.61
N GLN A 64 -10.37 -19.83 8.33
CA GLN A 64 -11.35 -20.27 9.34
C GLN A 64 -10.95 -21.55 10.06
N VAL A 65 -10.16 -22.42 9.43
CA VAL A 65 -9.83 -23.74 9.97
C VAL A 65 -8.32 -23.90 10.15
N TYR A 66 -7.55 -23.83 9.08
CA TYR A 66 -6.13 -24.18 9.09
C TYR A 66 -5.31 -23.28 10.01
N ARG A 67 -5.42 -21.96 9.85
CA ARG A 67 -4.65 -20.99 10.64
C ARG A 67 -4.99 -21.03 12.13
N PRO A 68 -6.27 -21.07 12.56
CA PRO A 68 -6.61 -21.26 13.97
C PRO A 68 -6.07 -22.55 14.56
N ALA A 69 -6.24 -23.69 13.86
CA ALA A 69 -5.75 -24.98 14.31
C ALA A 69 -4.22 -25.02 14.42
N TYR A 70 -3.52 -24.51 13.41
CA TYR A 70 -2.07 -24.42 13.41
C TYR A 70 -1.54 -23.55 14.58
N ASN A 71 -2.16 -22.40 14.81
CA ASN A 71 -1.77 -21.53 15.90
C ASN A 71 -2.05 -22.16 17.28
N ALA A 72 -3.16 -22.86 17.43
CA ALA A 72 -3.46 -23.57 18.67
C ALA A 72 -2.42 -24.67 18.99
N GLU A 73 -1.86 -25.31 17.95
CA GLU A 73 -0.85 -26.35 18.08
C GLU A 73 0.57 -25.82 18.29
N PHE A 74 0.95 -24.75 17.57
CA PHE A 74 2.34 -24.32 17.46
C PHE A 74 2.64 -22.92 18.02
N ALA A 75 1.64 -22.09 18.34
CA ALA A 75 1.91 -20.76 18.86
C ALA A 75 2.50 -20.83 20.27
N VAL A 76 3.62 -20.16 20.44
CA VAL A 76 4.26 -19.99 21.74
C VAL A 76 3.98 -18.58 22.23
N PRO A 77 3.48 -18.37 23.44
CA PRO A 77 3.30 -17.05 24.02
C PRO A 77 4.61 -16.24 24.00
N ALA A 78 4.51 -14.92 23.85
CA ALA A 78 5.68 -14.07 23.99
C ALA A 78 6.26 -14.18 25.41
N ALA A 79 7.58 -14.13 25.51
CA ALA A 79 8.28 -14.20 26.81
C ALA A 79 7.91 -13.00 27.70
N GLU A 80 7.67 -11.84 27.11
CA GLU A 80 7.25 -10.64 27.82
C GLU A 80 5.84 -10.22 27.38
N PRO A 81 4.96 -9.86 28.33
CA PRO A 81 3.63 -9.38 28.01
C PRO A 81 3.69 -7.96 27.41
N GLY A 82 2.69 -7.64 26.60
CA GLY A 82 2.53 -6.32 26.03
C GLY A 82 2.89 -6.25 24.54
N THR A 83 3.00 -5.02 24.03
CA THR A 83 3.31 -4.75 22.64
C THR A 83 4.27 -3.56 22.53
N ALA A 84 5.21 -3.66 21.60
CA ALA A 84 6.10 -2.56 21.24
C ALA A 84 5.48 -1.62 20.18
N PHE A 85 4.30 -1.93 19.66
CA PHE A 85 3.61 -1.07 18.72
C PHE A 85 3.08 0.18 19.41
N VAL A 86 3.33 1.33 18.80
CA VAL A 86 2.79 2.63 19.24
C VAL A 86 1.67 3.06 18.30
N PRO A 87 0.65 3.80 18.80
CA PRO A 87 -0.38 4.36 17.94
C PRO A 87 0.25 5.26 16.87
N TYR A 88 -0.21 5.11 15.64
CA TYR A 88 0.22 5.98 14.56
C TYR A 88 -0.43 7.36 14.71
N ILE A 89 0.40 8.39 14.85
CA ILE A 89 -0.01 9.79 14.88
C ILE A 89 0.71 10.48 13.73
N GLY A 90 0.02 10.68 12.61
CA GLY A 90 0.65 11.25 11.41
C GLY A 90 -0.36 11.53 10.30
N PRO A 91 0.15 11.84 9.09
CA PRO A 91 -0.68 12.03 7.90
C PRO A 91 -1.56 10.81 7.61
N ASN A 92 -2.56 10.99 6.73
CA ASN A 92 -3.42 9.89 6.32
C ASN A 92 -2.58 8.70 5.79
N LEU A 93 -2.74 7.53 6.40
CA LEU A 93 -2.02 6.31 6.02
C LEU A 93 -2.27 5.92 4.56
N ALA A 94 -3.47 6.16 4.03
CA ALA A 94 -3.77 5.88 2.63
C ALA A 94 -2.87 6.69 1.68
N ASP A 95 -2.50 7.92 2.04
CA ASP A 95 -1.59 8.75 1.24
C ASP A 95 -0.12 8.29 1.31
N ILE A 96 0.23 7.46 2.28
CA ILE A 96 1.54 6.83 2.42
C ILE A 96 1.55 5.44 1.77
N LEU A 97 0.53 4.62 2.06
CA LEU A 97 0.41 3.23 1.62
C LEU A 97 -0.22 3.11 0.22
N CYS A 98 0.10 4.03 -0.67
CA CYS A 98 -0.29 4.04 -2.07
C CYS A 98 0.94 4.18 -2.97
N GLU A 99 0.79 4.04 -4.27
CA GLU A 99 1.88 4.26 -5.21
C GLU A 99 2.06 5.75 -5.50
N HIS A 100 3.31 6.21 -5.55
CA HIS A 100 3.66 7.60 -5.85
C HIS A 100 4.40 7.69 -7.17
N TYR A 101 3.98 8.61 -8.03
CA TYR A 101 4.61 8.87 -9.32
C TYR A 101 4.88 10.36 -9.51
N GLU A 102 6.14 10.75 -9.69
CA GLU A 102 6.47 12.13 -10.05
C GLU A 102 6.05 12.41 -11.49
N ARG A 103 5.40 13.54 -11.72
CA ARG A 103 4.99 14.03 -13.02
C ARG A 103 5.21 15.53 -13.11
N THR A 104 5.32 16.03 -14.34
CA THR A 104 5.37 17.47 -14.61
C THR A 104 4.05 17.89 -15.24
N VAL A 105 3.48 18.97 -14.74
CA VAL A 105 2.22 19.53 -15.25
C VAL A 105 2.44 20.12 -16.64
N GLY A 106 1.59 19.75 -17.59
CA GLY A 106 1.59 20.24 -18.97
C GLY A 106 1.19 21.72 -19.10
N LYS A 107 1.32 22.25 -20.32
CA LYS A 107 0.94 23.64 -20.64
C LYS A 107 -0.56 23.91 -20.48
N ASP A 108 -1.36 22.87 -20.52
CA ASP A 108 -2.82 22.85 -20.38
C ASP A 108 -3.27 22.65 -18.92
N ASN A 109 -2.36 22.81 -17.97
CA ASN A 109 -2.59 22.56 -16.53
C ASN A 109 -3.07 21.14 -16.21
N CYS A 110 -2.72 20.16 -17.06
CA CYS A 110 -3.06 18.76 -16.87
C CYS A 110 -1.82 17.93 -16.55
N VAL A 111 -2.06 16.77 -15.92
CA VAL A 111 -1.05 15.74 -15.72
C VAL A 111 -1.42 14.50 -16.52
N SER A 112 -0.50 14.03 -17.37
CA SER A 112 -0.66 12.77 -18.09
C SER A 112 -0.20 11.60 -17.20
N PHE A 113 -1.08 10.62 -17.00
CA PHE A 113 -0.80 9.44 -16.21
C PHE A 113 -1.57 8.22 -16.76
N GLU A 114 -0.88 7.16 -17.17
CA GLU A 114 -1.45 5.90 -17.68
C GLU A 114 -2.59 6.10 -18.71
N ALA A 115 -2.32 6.87 -19.76
CA ALA A 115 -3.30 7.27 -20.79
C ALA A 115 -4.45 8.17 -20.31
N LEU A 116 -4.49 8.53 -19.03
CA LEU A 116 -5.43 9.50 -18.47
C LEU A 116 -4.85 10.91 -18.54
N LYS A 117 -5.74 11.89 -18.62
CA LYS A 117 -5.41 13.32 -18.59
C LYS A 117 -6.12 13.95 -17.39
N LEU A 118 -5.37 14.19 -16.32
CA LEU A 118 -5.88 14.66 -15.05
C LEU A 118 -5.80 16.20 -15.03
N GLN A 119 -6.94 16.88 -15.12
CA GLN A 119 -7.03 18.33 -15.05
C GLN A 119 -6.90 18.81 -13.61
N ILE A 120 -5.93 19.69 -13.32
CA ILE A 120 -5.81 20.31 -12.01
C ILE A 120 -6.77 21.50 -11.95
N PRO A 121 -7.73 21.53 -10.98
CA PRO A 121 -8.63 22.66 -10.81
C PRO A 121 -7.86 23.91 -10.36
N ALA A 122 -8.37 25.08 -10.69
CA ALA A 122 -7.88 26.32 -10.12
C ALA A 122 -8.18 26.34 -8.61
N ASP A 123 -7.28 26.93 -7.86
CA ASP A 123 -7.48 27.11 -6.42
C ASP A 123 -7.19 28.56 -6.01
N ARG A 124 -7.56 28.90 -4.75
CA ARG A 124 -7.38 30.25 -4.19
C ARG A 124 -5.91 30.67 -4.03
N TYR A 125 -4.96 29.74 -4.14
CA TYR A 125 -3.55 30.03 -3.90
C TYR A 125 -2.77 30.18 -5.20
N ARG A 126 -3.23 29.52 -6.29
CA ARG A 126 -2.50 29.51 -7.56
C ARG A 126 -3.44 29.28 -8.73
N HIS A 127 -3.37 30.14 -9.73
CA HIS A 127 -4.20 30.04 -10.94
C HIS A 127 -3.87 28.81 -11.80
N HIS A 128 -2.61 28.39 -11.85
CA HIS A 128 -2.17 27.21 -12.59
C HIS A 128 -0.89 26.61 -12.02
N TYR A 129 -0.66 25.35 -12.32
CA TYR A 129 0.52 24.57 -11.93
C TYR A 129 1.44 24.21 -13.08
N VAL A 130 1.31 24.89 -14.24
CA VAL A 130 2.10 24.63 -15.45
C VAL A 130 3.59 24.54 -15.13
N LYS A 131 4.25 23.49 -15.65
CA LYS A 131 5.67 23.13 -15.42
C LYS A 131 6.03 22.78 -13.95
N ALA A 132 5.08 22.78 -13.02
CA ALA A 132 5.36 22.32 -11.66
C ALA A 132 5.57 20.80 -11.63
N LYS A 133 6.45 20.35 -10.73
CA LYS A 133 6.55 18.93 -10.37
C LYS A 133 5.49 18.60 -9.35
N VAL A 134 4.71 17.58 -9.63
CA VAL A 134 3.63 17.08 -8.77
C VAL A 134 3.79 15.57 -8.58
N ARG A 135 3.15 15.04 -7.55
CA ARG A 135 3.06 13.60 -7.33
C ARG A 135 1.64 13.14 -7.59
N VAL A 136 1.51 12.11 -8.43
CA VAL A 136 0.28 11.37 -8.59
C VAL A 136 0.31 10.21 -7.59
N HIS A 137 -0.67 10.13 -6.71
CA HIS A 137 -0.93 9.01 -5.83
C HIS A 137 -1.94 8.09 -6.51
N ARG A 138 -1.64 6.79 -6.58
CA ARG A 138 -2.58 5.75 -7.02
C ARG A 138 -2.93 4.87 -5.83
N TYR A 139 -4.18 4.90 -5.43
CA TYR A 139 -4.69 4.14 -4.30
C TYR A 139 -5.05 2.70 -4.70
N VAL A 140 -5.31 1.85 -3.70
CA VAL A 140 -5.63 0.42 -3.91
C VAL A 140 -6.93 0.21 -4.70
N ASP A 141 -7.89 1.14 -4.58
CA ASP A 141 -9.14 1.15 -5.32
C ASP A 141 -9.01 1.73 -6.75
N ALA A 142 -7.78 1.93 -7.21
CA ALA A 142 -7.42 2.58 -8.47
C ALA A 142 -7.83 4.06 -8.58
N SER A 143 -8.36 4.68 -7.54
CA SER A 143 -8.55 6.13 -7.51
C SER A 143 -7.22 6.87 -7.50
N LEU A 144 -7.22 8.13 -7.92
CA LEU A 144 -6.01 8.92 -8.05
C LEU A 144 -6.13 10.23 -7.28
N ALA A 145 -4.99 10.74 -6.82
CA ALA A 145 -4.90 12.11 -6.29
C ALA A 145 -3.63 12.79 -6.79
N ILE A 146 -3.68 14.12 -6.92
CA ILE A 146 -2.50 14.91 -7.27
C ILE A 146 -2.07 15.73 -6.06
N PHE A 147 -0.78 15.67 -5.75
CA PHE A 147 -0.14 16.43 -4.68
C PHE A 147 0.94 17.36 -5.21
N HIS A 148 0.98 18.58 -4.69
CA HIS A 148 2.09 19.52 -4.86
C HIS A 148 2.72 19.79 -3.49
N GLY A 149 3.94 19.29 -3.29
CA GLY A 149 4.54 19.26 -1.96
C GLY A 149 3.67 18.43 -0.99
N PRO A 150 3.34 18.94 0.19
CA PRO A 150 2.47 18.25 1.16
C PRO A 150 0.98 18.41 0.85
N ARG A 151 0.60 19.30 -0.09
CA ARG A 151 -0.79 19.68 -0.32
C ARG A 151 -1.43 18.83 -1.41
N LYS A 152 -2.59 18.25 -1.10
CA LYS A 152 -3.46 17.61 -2.07
C LYS A 152 -4.17 18.70 -2.89
N LEU A 153 -4.10 18.58 -4.22
CA LEU A 153 -4.71 19.52 -5.17
C LEU A 153 -6.07 19.04 -5.65
N ALA A 154 -6.21 17.73 -5.91
CA ALA A 154 -7.44 17.16 -6.45
C ALA A 154 -7.46 15.64 -6.25
N ASP A 155 -8.66 15.08 -6.19
CA ASP A 155 -8.96 13.66 -6.21
C ASP A 155 -9.70 13.29 -7.50
N TYR A 156 -9.43 12.07 -8.01
CA TYR A 156 -10.02 11.54 -9.24
C TYR A 156 -10.49 10.10 -9.01
N ASP A 157 -11.48 9.70 -9.77
CA ASP A 157 -11.85 8.29 -9.84
C ASP A 157 -10.84 7.47 -10.67
N ALA A 158 -11.06 6.16 -10.77
CA ALA A 158 -10.21 5.25 -11.55
C ALA A 158 -10.20 5.55 -13.07
N ARG A 159 -11.14 6.36 -13.57
CA ARG A 159 -11.22 6.81 -14.98
C ARG A 159 -10.59 8.18 -15.20
N GLY A 160 -10.04 8.79 -14.15
CA GLY A 160 -9.44 10.12 -14.21
C GLY A 160 -10.45 11.27 -14.15
N MET A 161 -11.71 11.00 -13.80
CA MET A 161 -12.73 12.04 -13.61
C MET A 161 -12.54 12.73 -12.26
N LEU A 162 -12.53 14.06 -12.27
CA LEU A 162 -12.35 14.87 -11.07
C LEU A 162 -13.49 14.59 -10.07
N ARG A 163 -13.11 14.25 -8.84
CA ARG A 163 -14.04 14.20 -7.71
C ARG A 163 -14.07 15.57 -7.03
N LEU A 164 -15.18 16.25 -7.14
CA LEU A 164 -15.39 17.53 -6.43
C LEU A 164 -15.70 17.21 -4.97
N ASP A 165 -14.95 17.85 -4.07
CA ASP A 165 -15.25 17.79 -2.64
C ASP A 165 -16.61 18.49 -2.39
N PRO A 166 -17.56 17.86 -1.67
CA PRO A 166 -18.87 18.48 -1.39
C PRO A 166 -18.76 19.86 -0.74
N LEU A 167 -17.68 20.14 -0.02
CA LEU A 167 -17.39 21.44 0.60
C LEU A 167 -16.93 22.51 -0.41
N GLN A 168 -16.53 22.15 -1.62
CA GLN A 168 -16.15 23.09 -2.68
C GLN A 168 -17.32 23.46 -3.61
N GLN A 169 -18.46 22.78 -3.50
CA GLN A 169 -19.68 23.07 -4.27
C GLN A 169 -20.56 24.18 -3.64
N ALA A 170 -20.26 24.62 -2.43
CA ALA A 170 -21.06 25.58 -1.66
C ALA A 170 -20.43 26.99 -1.55
N ALA A 171 -19.47 27.31 -2.41
CA ALA A 171 -18.81 28.64 -2.44
C ALA A 171 -18.97 29.32 -3.79
#